data_f504e92f9d2d95caea88f2748d8a32d2
#
_entry.id   f504e92f9d2d95caea88f2748d8a32d2
#
_cell.length_a   1.000
_cell.length_b   1.000
_cell.length_c   1.000
_cell.angle_alpha   90.00
_cell.angle_beta   90.00
_cell.angle_gamma   90.00
#
_symmetry.space_group_name_H-M   'P 1'
#
loop_
_entity.id
_entity.type
_entity.pdbx_description
1 polymer ?
#
loop_
_entity_poly.entity_id
_entity_poly.type
_entity_poly.pdbx_seq_one_letter_code
_entity_poly.pdbx_strand_id
1 'polypeptide(L)'
;MLALKQALSLVSTKVAGGAAWTPTDEGKLEAWYENKVGITRNGSTVSDWADQSTNSRDMVQADATEQPAYNTVTGDLTFDSSNDTNLQTTSQMSFSADFTLGIKMFPTSTNGTFVADNTTANELFKISADDAITIKIDGVTAILSLDTGEFDDDYIVLTRVSDVFTLYRNGVAQSNPQTLAGTIDIDAIGIRRTDVNGFDGTIQEVQIYSISNATLTANINARLSTL
;
A
#
# COMPACT_ATOMS: atom_id res chain seq x y z
N MET A 1 22.43 14.89 51.85
CA MET A 1 22.27 14.92 50.37
C MET A 1 21.20 13.91 50.01
N LEU A 2 19.93 14.37 49.91
CA LEU A 2 18.77 13.50 49.59
C LEU A 2 18.59 13.44 48.08
N ALA A 3 18.77 12.27 47.51
CA ALA A 3 18.46 12.04 46.08
C ALA A 3 16.96 11.82 45.94
N LEU A 4 16.27 12.76 45.29
CA LEU A 4 14.88 12.68 44.91
C LEU A 4 14.76 11.75 43.69
N LYS A 5 14.34 10.50 43.87
CA LYS A 5 13.93 9.62 42.78
C LYS A 5 12.53 10.04 42.34
N GLN A 6 12.42 10.79 41.25
CA GLN A 6 11.14 10.97 40.58
C GLN A 6 10.78 9.65 39.86
N ALA A 7 9.82 8.94 40.43
CA ALA A 7 9.16 7.86 39.72
C ALA A 7 8.21 8.47 38.68
N LEU A 8 8.56 8.39 37.40
CA LEU A 8 7.66 8.70 36.30
C LEU A 8 6.58 7.62 36.27
N SER A 9 5.44 7.90 36.87
CA SER A 9 4.26 7.05 36.74
C SER A 9 3.70 7.25 35.32
N LEU A 10 3.94 6.27 34.43
CA LEU A 10 3.14 6.15 33.21
C LEU A 10 1.71 5.80 33.62
N VAL A 11 0.88 6.82 33.70
CA VAL A 11 -0.58 6.61 33.74
C VAL A 11 -0.97 6.12 32.36
N SER A 12 -1.06 4.79 32.21
CA SER A 12 -1.80 4.19 31.11
C SER A 12 -3.27 4.60 31.26
N THR A 13 -3.67 5.68 30.63
CA THR A 13 -5.08 5.98 30.45
C THR A 13 -5.67 4.91 29.53
N LYS A 14 -6.28 3.90 30.13
CA LYS A 14 -7.18 2.97 29.45
C LYS A 14 -8.31 3.84 28.86
N VAL A 15 -8.17 4.20 27.59
CA VAL A 15 -9.23 4.89 26.84
C VAL A 15 -10.43 3.96 26.83
N ALA A 16 -11.52 4.43 27.41
CA ALA A 16 -12.79 3.72 27.43
C ALA A 16 -13.19 3.38 26.00
N GLY A 17 -13.53 2.11 25.76
CA GLY A 17 -13.80 1.44 24.50
C GLY A 17 -14.56 2.23 23.43
N GLY A 18 -13.85 3.10 22.71
CA GLY A 18 -14.25 3.49 21.36
C GLY A 18 -13.96 2.30 20.42
N ALA A 19 -14.78 2.10 19.40
CA ALA A 19 -14.48 1.14 18.35
C ALA A 19 -13.05 1.39 17.83
N ALA A 20 -12.31 0.31 17.52
CA ALA A 20 -11.00 0.46 16.90
C ALA A 20 -11.17 1.20 15.57
N TRP A 21 -10.24 2.10 15.24
CA TRP A 21 -10.25 2.81 13.97
C TRP A 21 -10.24 1.82 12.81
N THR A 22 -11.04 2.12 11.79
CA THR A 22 -11.06 1.42 10.51
C THR A 22 -10.84 2.42 9.38
N PRO A 23 -10.36 2.01 8.20
CA PRO A 23 -10.20 2.88 7.04
C PRO A 23 -11.46 3.70 6.70
N THR A 24 -12.64 3.15 6.92
CA THR A 24 -13.94 3.80 6.66
C THR A 24 -14.28 4.95 7.62
N ASP A 25 -13.53 5.10 8.72
CA ASP A 25 -13.67 6.27 9.60
C ASP A 25 -13.03 7.53 8.99
N GLU A 26 -12.25 7.36 7.88
CA GLU A 26 -11.60 8.45 7.18
C GLU A 26 -12.42 8.89 5.97
N GLY A 27 -12.90 10.15 5.98
CA GLY A 27 -13.79 10.70 4.95
C GLY A 27 -13.17 10.91 3.56
N LYS A 28 -11.89 10.58 3.39
CA LYS A 28 -11.13 10.70 2.14
C LYS A 28 -10.53 9.36 1.70
N LEU A 29 -11.12 8.26 2.15
CA LEU A 29 -10.80 6.93 1.68
C LEU A 29 -11.26 6.78 0.23
N GLU A 30 -10.32 6.47 -0.67
CA GLU A 30 -10.58 6.27 -2.09
C GLU A 30 -10.78 4.79 -2.43
N ALA A 31 -9.99 3.90 -1.84
CA ALA A 31 -10.15 2.46 -1.95
C ALA A 31 -9.55 1.73 -0.74
N TRP A 32 -10.15 0.61 -0.38
CA TRP A 32 -9.64 -0.28 0.66
C TRP A 32 -9.88 -1.74 0.28
N TYR A 33 -8.79 -2.43 0.02
CA TYR A 33 -8.78 -3.86 -0.25
C TYR A 33 -8.32 -4.55 1.02
N GLU A 34 -9.30 -5.06 1.79
CA GLU A 34 -9.09 -5.57 3.14
C GLU A 34 -8.61 -7.03 3.11
N ASN A 35 -7.66 -7.34 3.99
CA ASN A 35 -7.18 -8.71 4.18
C ASN A 35 -8.35 -9.68 4.47
N LYS A 36 -8.45 -10.75 3.71
CA LYS A 36 -9.49 -11.81 3.82
C LYS A 36 -10.94 -11.38 3.58
N VAL A 37 -11.20 -10.13 3.24
CA VAL A 37 -12.56 -9.61 3.02
C VAL A 37 -12.77 -9.25 1.56
N GLY A 38 -13.98 -9.51 1.05
CA GLY A 38 -14.35 -9.18 -0.32
C GLY A 38 -13.63 -10.02 -1.39
N ILE A 39 -13.09 -11.18 -1.05
CA ILE A 39 -12.36 -12.05 -1.97
C ILE A 39 -13.33 -13.00 -2.70
N THR A 40 -13.41 -12.85 -4.03
CA THR A 40 -14.04 -13.84 -4.92
C THR A 40 -12.95 -14.72 -5.55
N ARG A 41 -13.10 -16.03 -5.44
CA ARG A 41 -12.08 -16.99 -5.88
C ARG A 41 -12.53 -17.81 -7.09
N ASN A 42 -11.55 -18.13 -7.94
CA ASN A 42 -11.63 -19.14 -8.97
C ASN A 42 -10.70 -20.31 -8.59
N GLY A 43 -11.22 -21.26 -7.79
CA GLY A 43 -10.38 -22.31 -7.19
C GLY A 43 -9.40 -21.78 -6.15
N SER A 44 -8.11 -21.81 -6.46
CA SER A 44 -7.02 -21.32 -5.59
C SER A 44 -6.56 -19.89 -5.92
N THR A 45 -7.14 -19.27 -6.95
CA THR A 45 -6.79 -17.92 -7.39
C THR A 45 -7.90 -16.91 -7.09
N VAL A 46 -7.61 -15.62 -7.17
CA VAL A 46 -8.53 -14.52 -6.90
C VAL A 46 -8.95 -13.86 -8.22
N SER A 47 -10.25 -13.90 -8.51
CA SER A 47 -10.84 -13.18 -9.64
C SER A 47 -11.33 -11.78 -9.30
N ASP A 48 -11.58 -11.51 -8.01
CA ASP A 48 -12.11 -10.23 -7.53
C ASP A 48 -11.69 -9.96 -6.10
N TRP A 49 -11.23 -8.73 -5.83
CA TRP A 49 -10.97 -8.20 -4.49
C TRP A 49 -11.81 -6.92 -4.33
N ALA A 50 -12.95 -7.08 -3.68
CA ALA A 50 -13.93 -6.02 -3.55
C ALA A 50 -13.42 -4.87 -2.68
N ASP A 51 -13.60 -3.65 -3.16
CA ASP A 51 -13.34 -2.41 -2.44
C ASP A 51 -14.29 -2.28 -1.24
N GLN A 52 -13.74 -2.16 -0.04
CA GLN A 52 -14.50 -1.98 1.20
C GLN A 52 -14.81 -0.50 1.50
N SER A 53 -14.39 0.42 0.63
CA SER A 53 -14.81 1.83 0.67
C SER A 53 -16.22 2.00 0.10
N THR A 54 -16.73 3.23 0.10
CA THR A 54 -18.03 3.55 -0.52
C THR A 54 -17.94 3.83 -2.03
N ASN A 55 -16.75 3.71 -2.64
CA ASN A 55 -16.51 4.10 -4.03
C ASN A 55 -16.70 2.96 -5.03
N SER A 56 -16.79 1.70 -4.55
CA SER A 56 -17.03 0.50 -5.38
C SER A 56 -16.01 0.35 -6.52
N ARG A 57 -14.72 0.44 -6.19
CA ARG A 57 -13.60 0.29 -7.11
C ARG A 57 -13.00 -1.11 -7.00
N ASP A 58 -13.82 -2.12 -7.23
CA ASP A 58 -13.40 -3.51 -7.13
C ASP A 58 -12.24 -3.79 -8.09
N MET A 59 -11.22 -4.51 -7.61
CA MET A 59 -10.09 -4.98 -8.39
C MET A 59 -10.40 -6.36 -8.94
N VAL A 60 -10.41 -6.53 -10.26
CA VAL A 60 -10.83 -7.76 -10.94
C VAL A 60 -9.77 -8.28 -11.89
N GLN A 61 -9.76 -9.60 -12.12
CA GLN A 61 -9.01 -10.25 -13.18
C GLN A 61 -9.84 -11.36 -13.81
N ALA A 62 -10.24 -11.16 -15.07
CA ALA A 62 -11.09 -12.10 -15.80
C ALA A 62 -10.33 -13.31 -16.36
N ASP A 63 -9.04 -13.14 -16.72
CA ASP A 63 -8.21 -14.23 -17.20
C ASP A 63 -7.70 -15.08 -16.01
N ALA A 64 -8.13 -16.34 -15.98
CA ALA A 64 -7.77 -17.25 -14.88
C ALA A 64 -6.27 -17.52 -14.76
N THR A 65 -5.51 -17.33 -15.84
CA THR A 65 -4.04 -17.54 -15.84
C THR A 65 -3.26 -16.36 -15.26
N GLU A 66 -3.89 -15.18 -15.21
CA GLU A 66 -3.32 -13.97 -14.65
C GLU A 66 -3.84 -13.64 -13.25
N GLN A 67 -4.72 -14.47 -12.68
CA GLN A 67 -5.23 -14.28 -11.33
C GLN A 67 -4.17 -14.60 -10.27
N PRO A 68 -3.94 -13.72 -9.27
CA PRO A 68 -3.02 -14.01 -8.18
C PRO A 68 -3.52 -15.20 -7.34
N ALA A 69 -2.59 -16.03 -6.85
CA ALA A 69 -2.92 -17.14 -5.95
C ALA A 69 -3.33 -16.62 -4.57
N TYR A 70 -4.16 -17.39 -3.85
CA TYR A 70 -4.69 -16.99 -2.55
C TYR A 70 -4.36 -17.96 -1.43
N ASN A 71 -3.75 -17.46 -0.37
CA ASN A 71 -3.54 -18.19 0.86
C ASN A 71 -4.69 -17.96 1.84
N THR A 72 -5.54 -18.95 2.04
CA THR A 72 -6.72 -18.86 2.91
C THR A 72 -6.39 -18.73 4.41
N VAL A 73 -5.17 -19.05 4.82
CA VAL A 73 -4.73 -18.97 6.22
C VAL A 73 -4.26 -17.56 6.56
N THR A 74 -3.35 -17.00 5.77
CA THR A 74 -2.78 -15.68 6.00
C THR A 74 -3.57 -14.56 5.33
N GLY A 75 -4.28 -14.85 4.24
CA GLY A 75 -4.97 -13.87 3.41
C GLY A 75 -4.09 -13.26 2.33
N ASP A 76 -2.88 -13.81 2.11
CA ASP A 76 -1.97 -13.34 1.09
C ASP A 76 -2.54 -13.55 -0.32
N LEU A 77 -2.46 -12.53 -1.14
CA LEU A 77 -2.52 -12.62 -2.59
C LEU A 77 -1.08 -12.73 -3.10
N THR A 78 -0.74 -13.85 -3.73
CA THR A 78 0.59 -14.06 -4.32
C THR A 78 0.57 -13.67 -5.79
N PHE A 79 1.42 -12.72 -6.13
CA PHE A 79 1.66 -12.23 -7.49
C PHE A 79 2.92 -12.87 -8.05
N ASP A 80 2.92 -13.18 -9.34
CA ASP A 80 3.99 -13.82 -10.09
C ASP A 80 4.16 -13.13 -11.45
N SER A 81 5.25 -12.43 -11.63
CA SER A 81 5.54 -11.67 -12.85
C SER A 81 5.74 -12.55 -14.09
N SER A 82 6.05 -13.85 -13.90
CA SER A 82 6.19 -14.79 -15.02
C SER A 82 4.85 -15.20 -15.63
N ASN A 83 3.76 -15.00 -14.88
CA ASN A 83 2.38 -15.26 -15.31
C ASN A 83 1.56 -13.97 -15.40
N ASP A 84 2.20 -12.80 -15.33
CA ASP A 84 1.58 -11.48 -15.41
C ASP A 84 0.39 -11.30 -14.44
N THR A 85 0.46 -11.96 -13.27
CA THR A 85 -0.65 -11.93 -12.32
C THR A 85 -0.91 -10.53 -11.80
N ASN A 86 -2.18 -10.13 -11.85
CA ASN A 86 -2.60 -8.78 -11.53
C ASN A 86 -4.08 -8.69 -11.16
N LEU A 87 -4.48 -7.54 -10.62
CA LEU A 87 -5.87 -7.14 -10.44
C LEU A 87 -6.04 -5.70 -10.91
N GLN A 88 -7.16 -5.39 -11.59
CA GLN A 88 -7.40 -4.08 -12.19
C GLN A 88 -8.81 -3.59 -11.91
N THR A 89 -9.00 -2.27 -11.82
CA THR A 89 -10.31 -1.64 -11.79
C THR A 89 -10.54 -0.79 -13.03
N THR A 90 -11.78 -0.72 -13.50
CA THR A 90 -12.18 0.22 -14.58
C THR A 90 -12.41 1.64 -14.07
N SER A 91 -12.36 1.85 -12.76
CA SER A 91 -12.62 3.11 -12.09
C SER A 91 -11.31 3.73 -11.61
N GLN A 92 -10.57 4.35 -12.52
CA GLN A 92 -9.28 4.98 -12.24
C GLN A 92 -9.36 5.99 -11.11
N MET A 93 -8.37 5.98 -10.23
CA MET A 93 -8.18 6.93 -9.15
C MET A 93 -7.09 7.93 -9.54
N SER A 94 -7.40 9.25 -9.49
CA SER A 94 -6.49 10.32 -9.89
C SER A 94 -6.20 11.27 -8.73
N PHE A 95 -4.92 11.51 -8.44
CA PHE A 95 -4.44 12.30 -7.31
C PHE A 95 -3.50 13.41 -7.77
N SER A 96 -3.99 14.64 -7.81
CA SER A 96 -3.19 15.85 -8.13
C SER A 96 -2.71 16.64 -6.90
N ALA A 97 -3.09 16.19 -5.70
CA ALA A 97 -2.80 16.83 -4.42
C ALA A 97 -2.23 15.82 -3.41
N ASP A 98 -2.44 16.06 -2.12
CA ASP A 98 -2.02 15.17 -1.05
C ASP A 98 -2.61 13.77 -1.21
N PHE A 99 -1.82 12.77 -0.87
CA PHE A 99 -2.13 11.36 -1.12
C PHE A 99 -1.50 10.49 -0.03
N THR A 100 -2.15 9.37 0.30
CA THR A 100 -1.58 8.34 1.17
C THR A 100 -1.89 6.95 0.63
N LEU A 101 -0.87 6.12 0.50
CA LEU A 101 -0.97 4.69 0.20
C LEU A 101 -0.42 3.90 1.38
N GLY A 102 -1.25 3.05 1.97
CA GLY A 102 -0.84 2.05 2.96
C GLY A 102 -0.90 0.66 2.35
N ILE A 103 0.14 -0.15 2.53
CA ILE A 103 0.20 -1.51 1.98
C ILE A 103 0.99 -2.44 2.91
N LYS A 104 0.46 -3.66 3.12
CA LYS A 104 1.19 -4.79 3.72
C LYS A 104 1.60 -5.72 2.59
N MET A 105 2.92 -5.91 2.42
CA MET A 105 3.46 -6.73 1.33
C MET A 105 4.77 -7.41 1.70
N PHE A 106 5.10 -8.47 0.97
CA PHE A 106 6.38 -9.17 1.00
C PHE A 106 6.90 -9.33 -0.43
N PRO A 107 7.77 -8.43 -0.93
CA PRO A 107 8.38 -8.57 -2.25
C PRO A 107 9.42 -9.70 -2.26
N THR A 108 9.46 -10.47 -3.34
CA THR A 108 10.45 -11.55 -3.55
C THR A 108 11.39 -11.25 -4.72
N SER A 109 11.20 -10.10 -5.39
CA SER A 109 12.10 -9.61 -6.45
C SER A 109 12.29 -8.09 -6.35
N THR A 110 13.37 -7.63 -6.97
CA THR A 110 13.80 -6.22 -6.94
C THR A 110 13.37 -5.41 -8.16
N ASN A 111 12.40 -5.87 -8.93
CA ASN A 111 11.96 -5.19 -10.16
C ASN A 111 10.45 -5.35 -10.39
N GLY A 112 9.63 -5.17 -9.35
CA GLY A 112 8.20 -5.43 -9.42
C GLY A 112 7.34 -4.21 -9.16
N THR A 113 6.36 -3.94 -10.02
CA THR A 113 5.36 -2.88 -9.85
C THR A 113 4.22 -3.39 -9.00
N PHE A 114 4.01 -2.80 -7.82
CA PHE A 114 2.96 -3.25 -6.89
C PHE A 114 1.65 -2.45 -7.02
N VAL A 115 1.72 -1.17 -7.41
CA VAL A 115 0.54 -0.32 -7.71
C VAL A 115 0.88 0.58 -8.88
N ALA A 116 -0.03 0.73 -9.85
CA ALA A 116 0.21 1.54 -11.03
C ALA A 116 -1.07 1.94 -11.78
N ASP A 117 -0.88 2.75 -12.81
CA ASP A 117 -1.80 2.91 -13.93
C ASP A 117 -1.53 1.81 -14.98
N ASN A 118 -2.57 1.04 -15.31
CA ASN A 118 -2.49 0.02 -16.36
C ASN A 118 -2.66 0.59 -17.78
N THR A 119 -3.06 1.85 -17.93
CA THR A 119 -3.25 2.49 -19.24
C THR A 119 -1.96 3.14 -19.77
N THR A 120 -1.07 3.60 -18.89
CA THR A 120 0.21 4.21 -19.24
C THR A 120 1.37 3.60 -18.42
N ALA A 121 2.60 3.86 -18.84
CA ALA A 121 3.80 3.51 -18.08
C ALA A 121 4.38 4.72 -17.34
N ASN A 122 3.56 5.77 -17.13
CA ASN A 122 4.01 7.05 -16.59
C ASN A 122 3.72 7.22 -15.11
N GLU A 123 2.81 6.41 -14.56
CA GLU A 123 2.41 6.42 -13.15
C GLU A 123 2.61 5.02 -12.56
N LEU A 124 3.49 4.89 -11.55
CA LEU A 124 3.73 3.61 -10.86
C LEU A 124 4.44 3.78 -9.52
N PHE A 125 4.22 2.77 -8.67
CA PHE A 125 5.01 2.48 -7.47
C PHE A 125 5.64 1.10 -7.64
N LYS A 126 6.96 1.04 -7.57
CA LYS A 126 7.73 -0.14 -7.94
C LYS A 126 8.86 -0.41 -6.95
N ILE A 127 9.02 -1.66 -6.52
CA ILE A 127 10.27 -2.10 -5.90
C ILE A 127 11.36 -2.05 -6.99
N SER A 128 12.40 -1.27 -6.79
CA SER A 128 13.46 -1.05 -7.79
C SER A 128 14.84 -1.52 -7.34
N ALA A 129 14.98 -1.83 -6.06
CA ALA A 129 16.12 -2.49 -5.44
C ALA A 129 15.63 -3.14 -4.14
N ASP A 130 16.47 -3.95 -3.49
CA ASP A 130 16.14 -4.58 -2.20
C ASP A 130 15.73 -3.56 -1.11
N ASP A 131 16.25 -2.34 -1.22
CA ASP A 131 16.05 -1.25 -0.26
C ASP A 131 15.36 0.00 -0.86
N ALA A 132 14.82 -0.07 -2.10
CA ALA A 132 14.33 1.13 -2.77
C ALA A 132 13.00 0.95 -3.50
N ILE A 133 12.16 1.98 -3.40
CA ILE A 133 10.93 2.16 -4.18
C ILE A 133 11.15 3.28 -5.20
N THR A 134 10.89 3.00 -6.46
CA THR A 134 10.73 4.00 -7.50
C THR A 134 9.28 4.46 -7.54
N ILE A 135 9.09 5.78 -7.48
CA ILE A 135 7.83 6.45 -7.80
C ILE A 135 8.00 7.11 -9.17
N LYS A 136 7.01 6.96 -10.03
CA LYS A 136 6.97 7.64 -11.33
C LYS A 136 5.64 8.35 -11.49
N ILE A 137 5.67 9.64 -11.85
CA ILE A 137 4.50 10.49 -12.09
C ILE A 137 4.74 11.31 -13.34
N ASP A 138 3.79 11.30 -14.28
CA ASP A 138 3.90 12.01 -15.57
C ASP A 138 5.24 11.71 -16.29
N GLY A 139 5.75 10.49 -16.14
CA GLY A 139 7.02 10.07 -16.73
C GLY A 139 8.28 10.48 -15.95
N VAL A 140 8.18 11.33 -14.93
CA VAL A 140 9.30 11.74 -14.06
C VAL A 140 9.45 10.76 -12.90
N THR A 141 10.69 10.42 -12.55
CA THR A 141 11.01 9.40 -11.55
C THR A 141 11.64 10.01 -10.30
N ALA A 142 11.27 9.47 -9.14
CA ALA A 142 11.94 9.68 -7.86
C ALA A 142 12.19 8.34 -7.17
N ILE A 143 13.23 8.26 -6.33
CA ILE A 143 13.59 7.03 -5.61
C ILE A 143 13.58 7.31 -4.11
N LEU A 144 12.78 6.56 -3.39
CA LEU A 144 12.75 6.51 -1.93
C LEU A 144 13.51 5.27 -1.46
N SER A 145 14.54 5.45 -0.65
CA SER A 145 15.33 4.34 -0.11
C SER A 145 15.05 4.13 1.38
N LEU A 146 15.21 2.90 1.83
CA LEU A 146 15.26 2.57 3.24
C LEU A 146 16.55 3.13 3.85
N ASP A 147 16.48 3.54 5.10
CA ASP A 147 17.67 3.98 5.86
C ASP A 147 18.59 2.80 6.18
N THR A 148 18.01 1.61 6.35
CA THR A 148 18.74 0.37 6.63
C THR A 148 17.95 -0.86 6.22
N GLY A 149 18.66 -1.95 5.87
CA GLY A 149 18.07 -3.25 5.56
C GLY A 149 17.41 -3.31 4.17
N GLU A 150 16.64 -4.33 3.95
CA GLU A 150 15.96 -4.68 2.71
C GLU A 150 14.46 -4.81 2.99
N PHE A 151 13.63 -4.69 1.96
CA PHE A 151 12.19 -5.00 2.09
C PHE A 151 12.02 -6.50 2.35
N ASP A 152 11.18 -6.82 3.33
CA ASP A 152 10.85 -8.16 3.77
C ASP A 152 9.32 -8.22 3.99
N ASP A 153 8.83 -8.97 4.96
CA ASP A 153 7.42 -8.94 5.38
C ASP A 153 7.08 -7.63 6.10
N ASP A 154 7.04 -6.56 5.30
CA ASP A 154 6.90 -5.20 5.77
C ASP A 154 5.50 -4.64 5.51
N TYR A 155 5.08 -3.70 6.35
CA TYR A 155 4.06 -2.75 5.98
C TYR A 155 4.69 -1.40 5.73
N ILE A 156 4.26 -0.77 4.65
CA ILE A 156 4.72 0.56 4.26
C ILE A 156 3.55 1.54 4.15
N VAL A 157 3.85 2.79 4.47
CA VAL A 157 2.97 3.92 4.17
C VAL A 157 3.76 4.92 3.34
N LEU A 158 3.26 5.22 2.16
CA LEU A 158 3.75 6.30 1.30
C LEU A 158 2.82 7.49 1.45
N THR A 159 3.36 8.62 1.86
CA THR A 159 2.60 9.88 1.96
C THR A 159 3.11 10.87 0.95
N ARG A 160 2.21 11.67 0.38
CA ARG A 160 2.52 12.87 -0.41
C ARG A 160 1.88 14.07 0.26
N VAL A 161 2.69 15.07 0.62
CA VAL A 161 2.24 16.34 1.17
C VAL A 161 2.94 17.47 0.41
N SER A 162 2.19 18.31 -0.29
CA SER A 162 2.74 19.43 -1.09
C SER A 162 3.86 18.93 -2.01
N ASP A 163 3.60 17.85 -2.76
CA ASP A 163 4.52 17.18 -3.69
C ASP A 163 5.72 16.48 -3.05
N VAL A 164 5.87 16.49 -1.72
CA VAL A 164 6.93 15.76 -1.03
C VAL A 164 6.44 14.37 -0.64
N PHE A 165 7.09 13.34 -1.16
CA PHE A 165 6.86 11.95 -0.78
C PHE A 165 7.73 11.56 0.41
N THR A 166 7.13 10.89 1.37
CA THR A 166 7.83 10.27 2.51
C THR A 166 7.44 8.80 2.59
N LEU A 167 8.44 7.93 2.73
CA LEU A 167 8.27 6.50 2.98
C LEU A 167 8.32 6.23 4.48
N TYR A 168 7.35 5.48 4.98
CA TYR A 168 7.37 4.88 6.31
C TYR A 168 7.45 3.36 6.14
N ARG A 169 8.42 2.74 6.81
CA ARG A 169 8.55 1.29 6.91
C ARG A 169 8.30 0.85 8.35
N ASN A 170 7.35 -0.03 8.57
CA ASN A 170 7.01 -0.56 9.90
C ASN A 170 6.79 0.58 10.93
N GLY A 171 6.12 1.66 10.48
CA GLY A 171 5.81 2.84 11.28
C GLY A 171 6.94 3.86 11.43
N VAL A 172 8.13 3.61 10.88
CA VAL A 172 9.30 4.49 10.97
C VAL A 172 9.49 5.26 9.67
N ALA A 173 9.49 6.60 9.75
CA ALA A 173 9.79 7.45 8.60
C ALA A 173 11.24 7.28 8.14
N GLN A 174 11.45 7.12 6.83
CA GLN A 174 12.78 7.04 6.24
C GLN A 174 13.32 8.45 5.95
N SER A 175 14.64 8.62 5.99
CA SER A 175 15.30 9.94 5.99
C SER A 175 15.46 10.56 4.60
N ASN A 176 15.01 9.89 3.51
CA ASN A 176 15.20 10.31 2.13
C ASN A 176 13.87 10.71 1.43
N PRO A 177 13.13 11.76 1.88
CA PRO A 177 11.93 12.23 1.20
C PRO A 177 12.28 12.78 -0.19
N GLN A 178 11.37 12.64 -1.15
CA GLN A 178 11.56 13.06 -2.54
C GLN A 178 10.45 14.02 -2.96
N THR A 179 10.79 15.05 -3.75
CA THR A 179 9.80 15.97 -4.31
C THR A 179 9.46 15.55 -5.73
N LEU A 180 8.19 15.30 -6.00
CA LEU A 180 7.70 14.91 -7.32
C LEU A 180 6.26 15.45 -7.49
N ALA A 181 6.14 16.45 -8.37
CA ALA A 181 4.86 17.05 -8.73
C ALA A 181 4.19 16.25 -9.87
N GLY A 182 2.90 16.48 -10.06
CA GLY A 182 2.11 15.86 -11.13
C GLY A 182 0.89 15.11 -10.60
N THR A 183 0.17 14.45 -11.47
CA THR A 183 -0.99 13.63 -11.14
C THR A 183 -0.57 12.16 -11.07
N ILE A 184 -1.04 11.46 -10.03
CA ILE A 184 -0.87 10.01 -9.88
C ILE A 184 -2.18 9.38 -10.31
N ASP A 185 -2.13 8.48 -11.27
CA ASP A 185 -3.25 7.65 -11.68
C ASP A 185 -3.02 6.21 -11.24
N ILE A 186 -4.06 5.58 -10.66
CA ILE A 186 -4.01 4.22 -10.13
C ILE A 186 -5.26 3.48 -10.57
N ASP A 187 -5.08 2.32 -11.20
CA ASP A 187 -6.15 1.38 -11.54
C ASP A 187 -5.70 -0.09 -11.51
N ALA A 188 -4.43 -0.38 -11.13
CA ALA A 188 -3.91 -1.74 -11.09
C ALA A 188 -3.07 -2.04 -9.85
N ILE A 189 -3.11 -3.30 -9.41
CA ILE A 189 -2.25 -3.91 -8.39
C ILE A 189 -1.51 -5.08 -9.03
N GLY A 190 -0.19 -5.18 -8.78
CA GLY A 190 0.66 -6.28 -9.22
C GLY A 190 1.27 -6.11 -10.61
N ILE A 191 0.84 -5.13 -11.39
CA ILE A 191 1.32 -4.91 -12.75
C ILE A 191 1.22 -3.44 -13.15
N ARG A 192 1.87 -3.07 -14.24
CA ARG A 192 1.65 -1.83 -14.98
C ARG A 192 1.33 -2.14 -16.44
N ARG A 193 0.92 -1.13 -17.19
CA ARG A 193 0.57 -1.14 -18.62
C ARG A 193 1.20 -2.29 -19.42
N THR A 194 0.34 -3.03 -20.14
CA THR A 194 0.74 -4.07 -21.09
C THR A 194 1.65 -5.15 -20.49
N ASP A 195 1.30 -5.62 -19.30
CA ASP A 195 1.85 -6.85 -18.69
C ASP A 195 3.38 -6.85 -18.61
N VAL A 196 3.96 -5.74 -18.15
CA VAL A 196 5.40 -5.61 -17.97
C VAL A 196 5.77 -5.18 -16.55
N ASN A 197 6.90 -5.71 -16.05
CA ASN A 197 7.41 -5.48 -14.69
C ASN A 197 6.37 -5.79 -13.61
N GLY A 198 5.72 -6.95 -13.73
CA GLY A 198 4.83 -7.48 -12.72
C GLY A 198 5.53 -7.59 -11.36
N PHE A 199 4.75 -7.53 -10.30
CA PHE A 199 5.21 -7.72 -8.94
C PHE A 199 5.41 -9.22 -8.66
N ASP A 200 6.53 -9.57 -8.05
CA ASP A 200 6.75 -10.89 -7.46
C ASP A 200 6.71 -10.76 -5.96
N GLY A 201 5.79 -11.48 -5.31
CA GLY A 201 5.64 -11.42 -3.87
C GLY A 201 4.20 -11.56 -3.42
N THR A 202 3.93 -11.19 -2.17
CA THR A 202 2.58 -11.21 -1.61
C THR A 202 2.11 -9.83 -1.21
N ILE A 203 0.78 -9.62 -1.30
CA ILE A 203 0.08 -8.43 -0.80
C ILE A 203 -1.09 -8.91 0.06
N GLN A 204 -1.25 -8.33 1.26
CA GLN A 204 -2.32 -8.69 2.20
C GLN A 204 -3.41 -7.62 2.27
N GLU A 205 -3.05 -6.35 2.25
CA GLU A 205 -4.00 -5.24 2.36
C GLU A 205 -3.47 -4.02 1.62
N VAL A 206 -4.38 -3.27 0.98
CA VAL A 206 -4.08 -1.99 0.33
C VAL A 206 -5.11 -0.94 0.75
N GLN A 207 -4.64 0.25 1.13
CA GLN A 207 -5.47 1.39 1.52
C GLN A 207 -5.00 2.63 0.76
N ILE A 208 -5.92 3.35 0.11
CA ILE A 208 -5.62 4.51 -0.72
C ILE A 208 -6.50 5.70 -0.29
N TYR A 209 -5.89 6.86 -0.05
CA TYR A 209 -6.57 8.07 0.42
C TYR A 209 -6.17 9.30 -0.38
N SER A 210 -7.14 10.18 -0.65
CA SER A 210 -6.92 11.52 -1.25
C SER A 210 -6.65 12.60 -0.19
N ILE A 211 -5.93 12.25 0.86
CA ILE A 211 -5.46 13.12 1.94
C ILE A 211 -4.18 12.53 2.55
N SER A 212 -3.38 13.38 3.20
CA SER A 212 -2.26 12.94 4.02
C SER A 212 -2.15 13.78 5.28
N ASN A 213 -2.03 13.14 6.44
CA ASN A 213 -1.73 13.77 7.72
C ASN A 213 -1.16 12.76 8.71
N ALA A 214 -0.53 13.25 9.78
CA ALA A 214 0.16 12.41 10.76
C ALA A 214 -0.77 11.42 11.49
N THR A 215 -2.02 11.81 11.75
CA THR A 215 -3.00 10.92 12.42
C THR A 215 -3.38 9.76 11.52
N LEU A 216 -3.70 10.03 10.26
CA LEU A 216 -3.99 8.98 9.27
C LEU A 216 -2.80 8.03 9.11
N THR A 217 -1.58 8.57 8.95
CA THR A 217 -0.36 7.76 8.85
C THR A 217 -0.20 6.85 10.07
N ALA A 218 -0.41 7.36 11.29
CA ALA A 218 -0.32 6.56 12.52
C ALA A 218 -1.40 5.46 12.58
N ASN A 219 -2.63 5.76 12.17
CA ASN A 219 -3.74 4.81 12.15
C ASN A 219 -3.50 3.68 11.14
N ILE A 220 -3.04 4.00 9.92
CA ILE A 220 -2.68 3.00 8.91
C ILE A 220 -1.56 2.09 9.43
N ASN A 221 -0.48 2.67 9.97
CA ASN A 221 0.62 1.90 10.55
C ASN A 221 0.14 0.97 11.67
N ALA A 222 -0.71 1.46 12.58
CA ALA A 222 -1.28 0.65 13.65
C ALA A 222 -2.10 -0.53 13.13
N ARG A 223 -2.94 -0.32 12.09
CA ARG A 223 -3.73 -1.36 11.47
C ARG A 223 -2.86 -2.41 10.76
N LEU A 224 -2.00 -1.95 9.86
CA LEU A 224 -1.18 -2.87 9.04
C LEU A 224 -0.20 -3.69 9.89
N SER A 225 0.22 -3.19 11.06
CA SER A 225 1.06 -3.94 12.01
C SER A 225 0.36 -5.13 12.67
N THR A 226 -0.96 -5.27 12.50
CA THR A 226 -1.75 -6.39 13.07
C THR A 226 -1.99 -7.55 12.10
N LEU A 227 -1.54 -7.42 10.85
CA LEU A 227 -1.69 -8.41 9.77
C LEU A 227 -0.54 -9.41 9.73
#